data_bc54b6f1d7648f0bbb418c3d82144fc8
#
_entry.id   bc54b6f1d7648f0bbb418c3d82144fc8
#
_cell.length_a   1.000
_cell.length_b   1.000
_cell.length_c   1.000
_cell.angle_alpha   90.00
_cell.angle_beta   90.00
_cell.angle_gamma   90.00
#
_symmetry.space_group_name_H-M   'P 1'
#
loop_
_entity.id
_entity.type
_entity.pdbx_description
1 polymer ?
#
loop_
_entity_poly.entity_id
_entity_poly.type
_entity_poly.pdbx_seq_one_letter_code
_entity_poly.pdbx_strand_id
1 'polypeptide(L)'
;RGVMEGLGYSCEHFGYDIHDIYYKPPVMNVEIHRSLFGEDGREFGAVFSDPWSMCTHDGMHYSFRPDEFFAYILAHAVKHLEEGGTGIRTIMDLWVCLHSDMKISAERSFELLEPSGRADIARTMAELAEVWFGGKAHSGETLRLEQYIFGSGTYGTVENSALNRIERSGKMGYFMRLIFPTFTHMKEHYPVLNRAPVLLPACWFARLVTKPFVNRRSNMEKLRVLMKK
;
A
#
# COMPACT_ATOMS: atom_id res chain seq x y z
N ARG A 1 -5.79 -3.57 -22.70
CA ARG A 1 -6.35 -2.25 -22.97
C ARG A 1 -7.53 -2.35 -23.92
N GLY A 2 -7.33 -2.87 -25.16
CA GLY A 2 -8.39 -2.92 -26.18
C GLY A 2 -9.69 -3.61 -25.73
N VAL A 3 -9.62 -4.66 -24.90
CA VAL A 3 -10.81 -5.33 -24.35
C VAL A 3 -11.62 -4.36 -23.49
N MET A 4 -10.97 -3.62 -22.59
CA MET A 4 -11.64 -2.66 -21.71
C MET A 4 -12.25 -1.49 -22.49
N GLU A 5 -11.53 -0.98 -23.50
CA GLU A 5 -12.05 0.05 -24.40
C GLU A 5 -13.25 -0.45 -25.20
N GLY A 6 -13.22 -1.71 -25.68
CA GLY A 6 -14.35 -2.35 -26.34
C GLY A 6 -15.58 -2.54 -25.43
N LEU A 7 -15.38 -2.63 -24.11
CA LEU A 7 -16.43 -2.66 -23.10
C LEU A 7 -16.92 -1.26 -22.67
N GLY A 8 -16.39 -0.19 -23.26
CA GLY A 8 -16.78 1.20 -23.01
C GLY A 8 -16.08 1.84 -21.80
N TYR A 9 -14.92 1.29 -21.37
CA TYR A 9 -14.08 1.92 -20.35
C TYR A 9 -13.03 2.84 -21.00
N SER A 10 -12.64 3.89 -20.28
CA SER A 10 -11.50 4.75 -20.58
C SER A 10 -10.39 4.60 -19.56
N CYS A 11 -9.14 4.77 -19.97
CA CYS A 11 -7.96 4.74 -19.09
C CYS A 11 -7.04 5.89 -19.47
N GLU A 12 -6.76 6.80 -18.54
CA GLU A 12 -5.93 7.98 -18.78
C GLU A 12 -4.43 7.68 -18.72
N HIS A 13 -4.01 6.76 -17.82
CA HIS A 13 -2.60 6.48 -17.52
C HIS A 13 -2.29 4.99 -17.64
N PHE A 14 -2.36 4.45 -18.90
CA PHE A 14 -2.07 3.05 -19.17
C PHE A 14 -0.56 2.78 -19.09
N GLY A 15 -0.17 1.81 -18.25
CA GLY A 15 1.20 1.29 -18.24
C GLY A 15 2.18 2.05 -17.33
N TYR A 16 1.73 2.98 -16.49
CA TYR A 16 2.63 3.83 -15.70
C TYR A 16 2.86 3.36 -14.27
N ASP A 17 1.87 2.72 -13.65
CA ASP A 17 1.90 2.29 -12.25
C ASP A 17 1.73 0.76 -12.14
N ILE A 18 1.65 0.25 -10.91
CA ILE A 18 1.38 -1.16 -10.61
C ILE A 18 0.02 -1.62 -11.11
N HIS A 19 -0.91 -0.71 -11.32
CA HIS A 19 -2.25 -0.97 -11.83
C HIS A 19 -2.67 0.08 -12.87
N ASP A 20 -3.58 -0.31 -13.75
CA ASP A 20 -4.24 0.56 -14.69
C ASP A 20 -5.67 0.83 -14.20
N ILE A 21 -6.05 2.10 -14.10
CA ILE A 21 -7.37 2.51 -13.63
C ILE A 21 -8.28 2.77 -14.83
N TYR A 22 -9.38 2.04 -14.90
CA TYR A 22 -10.37 2.12 -15.93
C TYR A 22 -11.68 2.70 -15.40
N TYR A 23 -12.20 3.70 -16.09
CA TYR A 23 -13.46 4.38 -15.76
C TYR A 23 -14.52 4.13 -16.80
N LYS A 24 -15.75 3.89 -16.34
CA LYS A 24 -16.95 3.85 -17.21
C LYS A 24 -18.08 4.61 -16.50
N PRO A 25 -18.62 5.67 -17.15
CA PRO A 25 -19.76 6.39 -16.59
C PRO A 25 -20.96 5.49 -16.32
N PRO A 26 -21.79 5.79 -15.29
CA PRO A 26 -21.67 6.97 -14.43
C PRO A 26 -20.71 6.79 -13.23
N VAL A 27 -20.39 5.56 -12.78
CA VAL A 27 -19.70 5.35 -11.49
C VAL A 27 -18.77 4.12 -11.44
N MET A 28 -18.57 3.43 -12.58
CA MET A 28 -17.73 2.22 -12.57
C MET A 28 -16.25 2.58 -12.60
N ASN A 29 -15.52 2.03 -11.63
CA ASN A 29 -14.06 2.07 -11.55
C ASN A 29 -13.53 0.65 -11.46
N VAL A 30 -12.55 0.29 -12.31
CA VAL A 30 -11.89 -1.01 -12.32
C VAL A 30 -10.38 -0.79 -12.34
N GLU A 31 -9.68 -1.37 -11.39
CA GLU A 31 -8.23 -1.36 -11.29
C GLU A 31 -7.67 -2.73 -11.70
N ILE A 32 -6.88 -2.74 -12.77
CA ILE A 32 -6.22 -3.97 -13.25
C ILE A 32 -4.76 -3.93 -12.83
N HIS A 33 -4.44 -4.73 -11.82
CA HIS A 33 -3.10 -4.82 -11.27
C HIS A 33 -2.18 -5.66 -12.15
N ARG A 34 -0.97 -5.14 -12.39
CA ARG A 34 0.16 -5.85 -13.03
C ARG A 34 1.14 -6.37 -12.00
N SER A 35 1.16 -5.75 -10.82
CA SER A 35 1.90 -6.17 -9.65
C SER A 35 1.04 -5.91 -8.42
N LEU A 36 1.16 -6.78 -7.41
CA LEU A 36 0.41 -6.62 -6.16
C LEU A 36 1.00 -5.53 -5.26
N PHE A 37 2.31 -5.33 -5.35
CA PHE A 37 3.03 -4.32 -4.56
C PHE A 37 3.99 -3.54 -5.47
N GLY A 38 4.06 -2.22 -5.22
CA GLY A 38 4.97 -1.27 -5.87
C GLY A 38 6.08 -0.81 -4.93
N GLU A 39 6.53 0.43 -5.10
CA GLU A 39 7.51 1.06 -4.18
C GLU A 39 6.95 1.18 -2.75
N ASP A 40 5.69 1.51 -2.62
CA ASP A 40 4.96 1.42 -1.37
C ASP A 40 4.59 -0.05 -1.16
N GLY A 41 5.19 -0.70 -0.15
CA GLY A 41 5.07 -2.14 0.10
C GLY A 41 6.10 -3.00 -0.62
N ARG A 42 7.21 -2.41 -1.09
CA ARG A 42 8.30 -3.14 -1.78
C ARG A 42 8.90 -4.28 -0.96
N GLU A 43 8.78 -4.25 0.36
CA GLU A 43 9.18 -5.31 1.28
C GLU A 43 8.41 -6.61 1.02
N PHE A 44 7.19 -6.51 0.49
CA PHE A 44 6.37 -7.64 0.10
C PHE A 44 6.64 -8.11 -1.35
N GLY A 45 7.37 -7.31 -2.13
CA GLY A 45 7.62 -7.60 -3.55
C GLY A 45 8.32 -8.93 -3.78
N ALA A 46 9.24 -9.34 -2.90
CA ALA A 46 9.90 -10.65 -2.99
C ALA A 46 8.93 -11.80 -2.67
N VAL A 47 8.06 -11.63 -1.68
CA VAL A 47 7.06 -12.63 -1.27
C VAL A 47 6.05 -12.86 -2.39
N PHE A 48 5.57 -11.79 -3.02
CA PHE A 48 4.52 -11.82 -4.04
C PHE A 48 5.06 -11.55 -5.46
N SER A 49 6.32 -11.94 -5.73
CA SER A 49 6.96 -11.76 -7.05
C SER A 49 6.29 -12.59 -8.15
N ASP A 50 5.78 -13.77 -7.81
CA ASP A 50 4.97 -14.62 -8.67
C ASP A 50 3.67 -15.02 -7.97
N PRO A 51 2.65 -14.17 -7.96
CA PRO A 51 1.39 -14.46 -7.28
C PRO A 51 0.59 -15.59 -7.95
N TRP A 52 0.86 -15.88 -9.23
CA TRP A 52 0.19 -16.97 -9.93
C TRP A 52 0.59 -18.35 -9.38
N SER A 53 1.83 -18.52 -8.93
CA SER A 53 2.29 -19.74 -8.26
C SER A 53 1.60 -20.00 -6.91
N MET A 54 1.01 -18.95 -6.31
CA MET A 54 0.26 -19.00 -5.06
C MET A 54 -1.21 -19.37 -5.25
N CYS A 55 -1.64 -19.53 -6.49
CA CYS A 55 -3.02 -19.80 -6.84
C CYS A 55 -3.24 -21.29 -7.18
N THR A 56 -4.49 -21.73 -6.98
CA THR A 56 -5.07 -22.86 -7.72
C THR A 56 -5.81 -22.30 -8.93
N HIS A 57 -6.00 -23.10 -9.98
CA HIS A 57 -6.76 -22.67 -11.14
C HIS A 57 -7.65 -23.78 -11.70
N ASP A 58 -8.76 -23.35 -12.28
CA ASP A 58 -9.65 -24.17 -13.10
C ASP A 58 -9.91 -23.42 -14.41
N GLY A 59 -9.31 -23.90 -15.49
CA GLY A 59 -9.29 -23.19 -16.76
C GLY A 59 -8.65 -21.80 -16.61
N MET A 60 -9.44 -20.75 -16.84
CA MET A 60 -8.99 -19.36 -16.73
C MET A 60 -9.31 -18.71 -15.37
N HIS A 61 -9.89 -19.44 -14.44
CA HIS A 61 -10.18 -18.97 -13.09
C HIS A 61 -9.02 -19.30 -12.16
N TYR A 62 -8.43 -18.25 -11.57
CA TYR A 62 -7.35 -18.37 -10.60
C TYR A 62 -7.84 -17.88 -9.25
N SER A 63 -7.52 -18.63 -8.21
CA SER A 63 -7.84 -18.29 -6.82
C SER A 63 -6.63 -18.55 -5.95
N PHE A 64 -6.26 -17.61 -5.10
CA PHE A 64 -5.23 -17.84 -4.11
C PHE A 64 -5.60 -19.06 -3.25
N ARG A 65 -4.62 -19.85 -2.87
CA ARG A 65 -4.82 -20.81 -1.79
C ARG A 65 -5.11 -20.06 -0.49
N PRO A 66 -5.85 -20.64 0.47
CA PRO A 66 -6.33 -19.94 1.66
C PRO A 66 -5.25 -19.20 2.46
N ASP A 67 -4.11 -19.83 2.69
CA ASP A 67 -3.02 -19.24 3.49
C ASP A 67 -2.34 -18.09 2.74
N GLU A 68 -2.12 -18.25 1.43
CA GLU A 68 -1.55 -17.23 0.57
C GLU A 68 -2.51 -16.05 0.38
N PHE A 69 -3.82 -16.31 0.33
CA PHE A 69 -4.82 -15.25 0.32
C PHE A 69 -4.75 -14.42 1.60
N PHE A 70 -4.72 -15.09 2.77
CA PHE A 70 -4.65 -14.38 4.03
C PHE A 70 -3.32 -13.64 4.20
N ALA A 71 -2.19 -14.23 3.77
CA ALA A 71 -0.90 -13.53 3.73
C ALA A 71 -0.96 -12.27 2.87
N TYR A 72 -1.63 -12.31 1.71
CA TYR A 72 -1.84 -11.14 0.86
C TYR A 72 -2.68 -10.06 1.55
N ILE A 73 -3.81 -10.43 2.19
CA ILE A 73 -4.66 -9.48 2.92
C ILE A 73 -3.89 -8.84 4.08
N LEU A 74 -3.10 -9.62 4.83
CA LEU A 74 -2.21 -9.11 5.88
C LEU A 74 -1.16 -8.13 5.33
N ALA A 75 -0.46 -8.50 4.26
CA ALA A 75 0.54 -7.64 3.63
C ALA A 75 -0.07 -6.31 3.15
N HIS A 76 -1.25 -6.36 2.55
CA HIS A 76 -2.00 -5.19 2.11
C HIS A 76 -2.43 -4.31 3.30
N ALA A 77 -2.89 -4.92 4.38
CA ALA A 77 -3.25 -4.23 5.61
C ALA A 77 -2.05 -3.54 6.27
N VAL A 78 -0.92 -4.23 6.37
CA VAL A 78 0.34 -3.67 6.90
C VAL A 78 0.83 -2.51 6.02
N LYS A 79 0.81 -2.67 4.69
CA LYS A 79 1.15 -1.59 3.76
C LYS A 79 0.38 -0.31 4.07
N HIS A 80 -0.94 -0.38 4.17
CA HIS A 80 -1.76 0.79 4.48
C HIS A 80 -1.51 1.36 5.86
N LEU A 81 -1.35 0.51 6.88
CA LEU A 81 -0.98 0.94 8.22
C LEU A 81 0.30 1.79 8.20
N GLU A 82 1.32 1.33 7.49
CA GLU A 82 2.62 1.99 7.38
C GLU A 82 2.61 3.22 6.46
N GLU A 83 1.69 3.30 5.51
CA GLU A 83 1.49 4.49 4.64
C GLU A 83 0.84 5.67 5.35
N GLY A 84 0.29 5.48 6.53
CA GLY A 84 -0.27 6.58 7.30
C GLY A 84 -1.43 6.21 8.21
N GLY A 85 -1.84 4.97 8.18
CA GLY A 85 -2.91 4.40 9.00
C GLY A 85 -3.93 3.62 8.21
N THR A 86 -4.70 2.83 8.92
CA THR A 86 -5.79 2.02 8.37
C THR A 86 -7.03 2.12 9.26
N GLY A 87 -8.19 1.76 8.74
CA GLY A 87 -9.45 1.84 9.48
C GLY A 87 -9.87 0.52 10.12
N ILE A 88 -10.95 0.60 10.92
CA ILE A 88 -11.57 -0.55 11.61
C ILE A 88 -11.94 -1.66 10.62
N ARG A 89 -12.39 -1.31 9.41
CA ARG A 89 -12.78 -2.27 8.37
C ARG A 89 -11.64 -3.26 8.08
N THR A 90 -10.41 -2.78 7.96
CA THR A 90 -9.25 -3.65 7.68
C THR A 90 -9.07 -4.71 8.76
N ILE A 91 -9.19 -4.32 10.04
CA ILE A 91 -9.10 -5.27 11.17
C ILE A 91 -10.28 -6.25 11.16
N MET A 92 -11.48 -5.77 10.81
CA MET A 92 -12.67 -6.62 10.67
C MET A 92 -12.49 -7.64 9.53
N ASP A 93 -11.92 -7.23 8.39
CA ASP A 93 -11.66 -8.13 7.26
C ASP A 93 -10.71 -9.26 7.66
N LEU A 94 -9.66 -8.97 8.48
CA LEU A 94 -8.78 -10.00 9.03
C LEU A 94 -9.55 -11.01 9.90
N TRP A 95 -10.42 -10.52 10.77
CA TRP A 95 -11.24 -11.39 11.62
C TRP A 95 -12.19 -12.26 10.80
N VAL A 96 -12.87 -11.68 9.82
CA VAL A 96 -13.77 -12.41 8.92
C VAL A 96 -13.02 -13.50 8.15
N CYS A 97 -11.83 -13.21 7.64
CA CYS A 97 -11.00 -14.20 6.96
C CYS A 97 -10.68 -15.39 7.86
N LEU A 98 -10.22 -15.14 9.09
CA LEU A 98 -9.83 -16.19 10.05
C LEU A 98 -11.03 -17.04 10.52
N HIS A 99 -12.25 -16.49 10.52
CA HIS A 99 -13.47 -17.16 10.96
C HIS A 99 -14.36 -17.60 9.79
N SER A 100 -13.86 -17.52 8.56
CA SER A 100 -14.54 -18.04 7.37
C SER A 100 -14.34 -19.55 7.20
N ASP A 101 -15.11 -20.15 6.27
CA ASP A 101 -14.97 -21.56 5.92
C ASP A 101 -13.68 -21.88 5.11
N MET A 102 -12.82 -20.93 4.89
CA MET A 102 -11.63 -21.06 4.01
C MET A 102 -10.48 -21.90 4.59
N LYS A 103 -10.59 -22.48 5.77
CA LYS A 103 -9.53 -23.31 6.39
C LYS A 103 -8.14 -22.66 6.39
N ILE A 104 -8.06 -21.39 6.76
CA ILE A 104 -6.81 -20.64 6.82
C ILE A 104 -5.97 -21.09 8.01
N SER A 105 -4.67 -21.35 7.78
CA SER A 105 -3.66 -21.43 8.82
C SER A 105 -2.99 -20.08 8.98
N ALA A 106 -3.36 -19.34 10.03
CA ALA A 106 -2.76 -18.04 10.33
C ALA A 106 -1.23 -18.13 10.47
N GLU A 107 -0.74 -19.18 11.13
CA GLU A 107 0.70 -19.38 11.35
C GLU A 107 1.44 -19.54 10.01
N ARG A 108 0.89 -20.37 9.10
CA ARG A 108 1.45 -20.53 7.75
C ARG A 108 1.47 -19.22 6.97
N SER A 109 0.42 -18.42 7.11
CA SER A 109 0.35 -17.09 6.46
C SER A 109 1.41 -16.12 7.01
N PHE A 110 1.70 -16.18 8.32
CA PHE A 110 2.77 -15.37 8.91
C PHE A 110 4.15 -15.84 8.46
N GLU A 111 4.40 -17.16 8.39
CA GLU A 111 5.65 -17.71 7.86
C GLU A 111 5.92 -17.23 6.43
N LEU A 112 4.89 -17.15 5.58
CA LEU A 112 5.02 -16.60 4.23
C LEU A 112 5.47 -15.13 4.22
N LEU A 113 5.16 -14.37 5.27
CA LEU A 113 5.53 -12.96 5.40
C LEU A 113 6.89 -12.72 6.06
N GLU A 114 7.53 -13.73 6.66
CA GLU A 114 8.84 -13.60 7.32
C GLU A 114 9.90 -12.91 6.43
N PRO A 115 10.04 -13.26 5.12
CA PRO A 115 11.03 -12.61 4.25
C PRO A 115 10.84 -11.11 4.08
N SER A 116 9.62 -10.60 4.33
CA SER A 116 9.34 -9.16 4.29
C SER A 116 9.82 -8.40 5.53
N GLY A 117 10.12 -9.11 6.64
CA GLY A 117 10.37 -8.52 7.95
C GLY A 117 9.14 -7.85 8.57
N ARG A 118 7.93 -8.24 8.16
CA ARG A 118 6.66 -7.65 8.59
C ARG A 118 5.70 -8.66 9.24
N ALA A 119 6.15 -9.87 9.47
CA ALA A 119 5.34 -10.92 10.07
C ALA A 119 4.84 -10.53 11.47
N ASP A 120 5.67 -9.88 12.31
CA ASP A 120 5.30 -9.49 13.68
C ASP A 120 4.15 -8.48 13.71
N ILE A 121 4.22 -7.44 12.88
CA ILE A 121 3.12 -6.45 12.81
C ILE A 121 1.85 -7.08 12.22
N ALA A 122 1.97 -8.01 11.27
CA ALA A 122 0.85 -8.76 10.73
C ALA A 122 0.18 -9.63 11.82
N ARG A 123 0.98 -10.32 12.68
CA ARG A 123 0.50 -11.05 13.87
C ARG A 123 -0.26 -10.12 14.81
N THR A 124 0.31 -8.96 15.14
CA THR A 124 -0.32 -7.98 16.03
C THR A 124 -1.66 -7.47 15.47
N MET A 125 -1.77 -7.28 14.15
CA MET A 125 -3.03 -6.90 13.50
C MET A 125 -4.07 -8.01 13.59
N ALA A 126 -3.68 -9.26 13.37
CA ALA A 126 -4.58 -10.42 13.51
C ALA A 126 -4.99 -10.62 14.97
N GLU A 127 -4.08 -10.44 15.93
CA GLU A 127 -4.40 -10.45 17.36
C GLU A 127 -5.38 -9.33 17.76
N LEU A 128 -5.22 -8.13 17.21
CA LEU A 128 -6.15 -7.04 17.43
C LEU A 128 -7.54 -7.35 16.89
N ALA A 129 -7.64 -8.07 15.79
CA ALA A 129 -8.91 -8.56 15.26
C ALA A 129 -9.61 -9.50 16.27
N GLU A 130 -8.88 -10.39 16.91
CA GLU A 130 -9.40 -11.25 17.98
C GLU A 130 -9.78 -10.46 19.24
N VAL A 131 -9.09 -9.38 19.55
CA VAL A 131 -9.47 -8.50 20.67
C VAL A 131 -10.80 -7.80 20.38
N TRP A 132 -10.94 -7.21 19.19
CA TRP A 132 -12.13 -6.42 18.88
C TRP A 132 -13.39 -7.24 18.63
N PHE A 133 -13.24 -8.40 17.99
CA PHE A 133 -14.38 -9.18 17.52
C PHE A 133 -14.48 -10.57 18.14
N GLY A 134 -13.37 -11.12 18.65
CA GLY A 134 -13.30 -12.43 19.30
C GLY A 134 -13.36 -12.39 20.84
N GLY A 135 -13.29 -11.19 21.46
CA GLY A 135 -13.34 -11.04 22.91
C GLY A 135 -12.02 -11.40 23.64
N LYS A 136 -10.89 -11.48 22.93
CA LYS A 136 -9.57 -11.69 23.52
C LYS A 136 -9.13 -10.44 24.30
N ALA A 137 -8.35 -10.62 25.36
CA ALA A 137 -7.79 -9.49 26.10
C ALA A 137 -6.68 -8.79 25.31
N HIS A 138 -6.52 -7.48 25.53
CA HIS A 138 -5.41 -6.72 24.95
C HIS A 138 -4.04 -7.19 25.49
N SER A 139 -3.06 -7.23 24.59
CA SER A 139 -1.64 -7.14 24.92
C SER A 139 -1.19 -5.67 24.90
N GLY A 140 0.03 -5.40 25.38
CA GLY A 140 0.60 -4.07 25.26
C GLY A 140 0.78 -3.61 23.80
N GLU A 141 0.98 -4.55 22.88
CA GLU A 141 1.16 -4.29 21.45
C GLU A 141 -0.16 -4.01 20.75
N THR A 142 -1.19 -4.81 21.00
CA THR A 142 -2.52 -4.57 20.45
C THR A 142 -3.13 -3.26 20.95
N LEU A 143 -2.87 -2.86 22.21
CA LEU A 143 -3.31 -1.58 22.75
C LEU A 143 -2.64 -0.39 22.03
N ARG A 144 -1.33 -0.46 21.80
CA ARG A 144 -0.62 0.57 21.03
C ARG A 144 -1.11 0.68 19.60
N LEU A 145 -1.33 -0.47 18.95
CA LEU A 145 -1.85 -0.52 17.59
C LEU A 145 -3.25 0.07 17.51
N GLU A 146 -4.14 -0.26 18.45
CA GLU A 146 -5.49 0.32 18.54
C GLU A 146 -5.43 1.84 18.64
N GLN A 147 -4.61 2.38 19.56
CA GLN A 147 -4.45 3.82 19.74
C GLN A 147 -3.93 4.49 18.46
N TYR A 148 -3.01 3.82 17.73
CA TYR A 148 -2.53 4.32 16.45
C TYR A 148 -3.64 4.35 15.40
N ILE A 149 -4.42 3.27 15.26
CA ILE A 149 -5.52 3.18 14.28
C ILE A 149 -6.57 4.26 14.55
N PHE A 150 -7.02 4.43 15.79
CA PHE A 150 -7.99 5.49 16.14
C PHE A 150 -7.43 6.90 15.95
N GLY A 151 -6.16 7.10 16.23
CA GLY A 151 -5.47 8.37 16.00
C GLY A 151 -5.25 8.70 14.51
N SER A 152 -5.21 7.69 13.65
CA SER A 152 -4.95 7.83 12.21
C SER A 152 -6.20 8.12 11.38
N GLY A 153 -7.40 7.86 11.92
CA GLY A 153 -8.65 7.90 11.17
C GLY A 153 -8.76 6.82 10.09
N THR A 154 -9.85 6.86 9.31
CA THR A 154 -10.23 5.75 8.40
C THR A 154 -9.24 5.51 7.26
N TYR A 155 -8.55 6.56 6.80
CA TYR A 155 -7.65 6.49 5.63
C TYR A 155 -6.21 6.92 5.97
N GLY A 156 -5.90 7.01 7.26
CA GLY A 156 -4.62 7.55 7.69
C GLY A 156 -4.54 9.08 7.55
N THR A 157 -3.42 9.65 7.99
CA THR A 157 -3.16 11.08 7.87
C THR A 157 -1.84 11.34 7.16
N VAL A 158 -1.74 12.50 6.50
CA VAL A 158 -0.48 12.96 5.89
C VAL A 158 0.62 13.08 6.95
N GLU A 159 0.26 13.47 8.18
CA GLU A 159 1.18 13.58 9.31
C GLU A 159 1.76 12.21 9.70
N ASN A 160 0.91 11.19 9.88
CA ASN A 160 1.34 9.82 10.22
C ASN A 160 2.18 9.21 9.09
N SER A 161 1.76 9.39 7.83
CA SER A 161 2.56 8.95 6.67
C SER A 161 3.96 9.57 6.67
N ALA A 162 4.06 10.86 6.97
CA ALA A 162 5.35 11.54 7.05
C ALA A 162 6.19 11.05 8.25
N LEU A 163 5.57 10.85 9.42
CA LEU A 163 6.24 10.33 10.61
C LEU A 163 6.77 8.91 10.39
N ASN A 164 5.97 8.01 9.84
CA ASN A 164 6.38 6.64 9.53
C ASN A 164 7.55 6.60 8.53
N ARG A 165 7.52 7.47 7.52
CA ARG A 165 8.63 7.60 6.55
C ARG A 165 9.90 8.18 7.17
N ILE A 166 9.77 9.13 8.12
CA ILE A 166 10.90 9.68 8.87
C ILE A 166 11.50 8.61 9.79
N GLU A 167 10.69 7.81 10.46
CA GLU A 167 11.16 6.72 11.32
C GLU A 167 11.98 5.69 10.53
N ARG A 168 11.53 5.33 9.32
CA ARG A 168 12.22 4.37 8.46
C ARG A 168 13.51 4.89 7.82
N SER A 169 13.57 6.15 7.42
CA SER A 169 14.69 6.69 6.62
C SER A 169 15.47 7.81 7.29
N GLY A 170 15.07 8.20 8.49
CA GLY A 170 15.57 9.40 9.17
C GLY A 170 15.05 10.69 8.53
N LYS A 171 15.15 11.79 9.26
CA LYS A 171 14.70 13.12 8.76
C LYS A 171 15.40 13.53 7.46
N MET A 172 16.72 13.31 7.38
CA MET A 172 17.50 13.64 6.18
C MET A 172 17.10 12.77 4.99
N GLY A 173 16.93 11.46 5.19
CA GLY A 173 16.49 10.54 4.15
C GLY A 173 15.09 10.87 3.62
N TYR A 174 14.15 11.22 4.51
CA TYR A 174 12.82 11.69 4.13
C TYR A 174 12.88 13.01 3.35
N PHE A 175 13.67 13.98 3.83
CA PHE A 175 13.87 15.27 3.15
C PHE A 175 14.46 15.09 1.74
N MET A 176 15.48 14.23 1.61
CA MET A 176 16.09 13.94 0.29
C MET A 176 15.08 13.31 -0.66
N ARG A 177 14.25 12.38 -0.21
CA ARG A 177 13.19 11.78 -1.05
C ARG A 177 12.06 12.76 -1.39
N LEU A 178 11.81 13.76 -0.55
CA LEU A 178 10.84 14.81 -0.84
C LEU A 178 11.32 15.72 -1.98
N ILE A 179 12.64 16.02 -2.02
CA ILE A 179 13.28 16.85 -3.05
C ILE A 179 13.58 16.04 -4.32
N PHE A 180 14.15 14.84 -4.15
CA PHE A 180 14.59 13.94 -5.21
C PHE A 180 13.81 12.61 -5.15
N PRO A 181 12.54 12.59 -5.58
CA PRO A 181 11.78 11.35 -5.64
C PRO A 181 12.44 10.32 -6.55
N THR A 182 12.07 9.07 -6.34
CA THR A 182 12.57 7.95 -7.14
C THR A 182 12.27 8.12 -8.62
N PHE A 183 13.05 7.44 -9.46
CA PHE A 183 12.82 7.44 -10.91
C PHE A 183 11.43 6.92 -11.26
N THR A 184 10.95 5.88 -10.56
CA THR A 184 9.61 5.30 -10.76
C THR A 184 8.52 6.34 -10.51
N HIS A 185 8.56 7.02 -9.35
CA HIS A 185 7.60 8.10 -9.05
C HIS A 185 7.68 9.27 -10.05
N MET A 186 8.88 9.59 -10.53
CA MET A 186 9.05 10.67 -11.50
C MET A 186 8.48 10.32 -12.88
N LYS A 187 8.54 9.05 -13.30
CA LYS A 187 7.96 8.59 -14.57
C LYS A 187 6.44 8.76 -14.64
N GLU A 188 5.75 8.60 -13.52
CA GLU A 188 4.30 8.80 -13.44
C GLU A 188 3.89 10.23 -13.81
N HIS A 189 4.72 11.21 -13.42
CA HIS A 189 4.43 12.64 -13.61
C HIS A 189 5.11 13.25 -14.85
N TYR A 190 6.16 12.60 -15.33
CA TYR A 190 6.98 13.05 -16.47
C TYR A 190 7.18 11.89 -17.46
N PRO A 191 6.20 11.62 -18.34
CA PRO A 191 6.25 10.51 -19.30
C PRO A 191 7.46 10.52 -20.23
N VAL A 192 8.11 11.68 -20.42
CA VAL A 192 9.35 11.82 -21.19
C VAL A 192 10.48 10.92 -20.64
N LEU A 193 10.47 10.63 -19.34
CA LEU A 193 11.46 9.76 -18.69
C LEU A 193 11.40 8.30 -19.16
N ASN A 194 10.28 7.86 -19.73
CA ASN A 194 10.18 6.53 -20.34
C ASN A 194 11.04 6.42 -21.63
N ARG A 195 11.25 7.55 -22.34
CA ARG A 195 12.03 7.61 -23.59
C ARG A 195 13.45 8.12 -23.36
N ALA A 196 13.62 9.00 -22.38
CA ALA A 196 14.89 9.65 -22.09
C ALA A 196 15.17 9.72 -20.57
N PRO A 197 15.61 8.61 -19.93
CA PRO A 197 15.88 8.56 -18.48
C PRO A 197 16.91 9.59 -18.00
N VAL A 198 17.81 10.00 -18.87
CA VAL A 198 18.85 11.02 -18.61
C VAL A 198 18.29 12.39 -18.24
N LEU A 199 17.03 12.67 -18.56
CA LEU A 199 16.34 13.92 -18.21
C LEU A 199 15.84 13.98 -16.75
N LEU A 200 16.09 12.94 -15.94
CA LEU A 200 15.65 12.89 -14.54
C LEU A 200 16.05 14.12 -13.72
N PRO A 201 17.31 14.63 -13.78
CA PRO A 201 17.67 15.85 -13.05
C PRO A 201 16.89 17.09 -13.49
N ALA A 202 16.63 17.24 -14.78
CA ALA A 202 15.83 18.35 -15.30
C ALA A 202 14.36 18.25 -14.83
N CYS A 203 13.81 17.04 -14.76
CA CYS A 203 12.46 16.80 -14.24
C CYS A 203 12.37 17.08 -12.73
N TRP A 204 13.40 16.76 -11.93
CA TRP A 204 13.46 17.18 -10.53
C TRP A 204 13.42 18.69 -10.38
N PHE A 205 14.22 19.40 -11.17
CA PHE A 205 14.25 20.88 -11.15
C PHE A 205 12.87 21.45 -11.55
N ALA A 206 12.29 20.99 -12.65
CA ALA A 206 10.96 21.41 -13.08
C ALA A 206 9.91 21.18 -11.97
N ARG A 207 9.96 20.03 -11.29
CA ARG A 207 9.06 19.70 -10.18
C ARG A 207 9.24 20.65 -8.98
N LEU A 208 10.49 21.00 -8.62
CA LEU A 208 10.76 21.92 -7.53
C LEU A 208 10.21 23.32 -7.79
N VAL A 209 10.18 23.76 -9.05
CA VAL A 209 9.60 25.04 -9.45
C VAL A 209 8.07 24.99 -9.48
N THR A 210 7.47 23.90 -9.96
CA THR A 210 6.02 23.81 -10.18
C THR A 210 5.25 23.34 -8.94
N LYS A 211 5.79 22.41 -8.15
CA LYS A 211 5.10 21.77 -7.02
C LYS A 211 4.70 22.72 -5.86
N PRO A 212 5.44 23.78 -5.54
CA PRO A 212 4.99 24.74 -4.51
C PRO A 212 3.63 25.39 -4.82
N PHE A 213 3.27 25.47 -6.10
CA PHE A 213 2.01 26.06 -6.56
C PHE A 213 0.86 25.03 -6.63
N VAL A 214 1.20 23.74 -6.73
CA VAL A 214 0.25 22.63 -6.78
C VAL A 214 0.25 21.92 -5.42
N ASN A 215 -0.93 21.70 -4.80
CA ASN A 215 -1.08 21.04 -3.49
C ASN A 215 -0.37 21.74 -2.30
N ARG A 216 -0.43 23.06 -2.25
CA ARG A 216 0.23 23.90 -1.23
C ARG A 216 -0.05 23.44 0.22
N ARG A 217 -1.29 23.02 0.54
CA ARG A 217 -1.68 22.57 1.87
C ARG A 217 -0.95 21.29 2.31
N SER A 218 -0.96 20.25 1.48
CA SER A 218 -0.28 18.98 1.77
C SER A 218 1.24 19.16 1.88
N ASN A 219 1.84 19.99 1.03
CA ASN A 219 3.28 20.29 1.09
C ASN A 219 3.67 21.01 2.37
N MET A 220 2.84 21.95 2.85
CA MET A 220 3.05 22.65 4.12
C MET A 220 2.93 21.73 5.33
N GLU A 221 2.01 20.76 5.32
CA GLU A 221 1.87 19.77 6.38
C GLU A 221 3.11 18.88 6.48
N LYS A 222 3.62 18.38 5.35
CA LYS A 222 4.85 17.57 5.28
C LYS A 222 6.08 18.33 5.80
N LEU A 223 6.21 19.61 5.48
CA LEU A 223 7.29 20.45 5.97
C LEU A 223 7.17 20.74 7.47
N ARG A 224 5.93 20.95 7.99
CA ARG A 224 5.70 21.13 9.43
C ARG A 224 6.14 19.90 10.23
N VAL A 225 5.89 18.69 9.73
CA VAL A 225 6.33 17.46 10.40
C VAL A 225 7.86 17.38 10.49
N LEU A 226 8.58 17.79 9.44
CA LEU A 226 10.05 17.87 9.45
C LEU A 226 10.59 18.87 10.48
N MET A 227 9.87 19.97 10.74
CA MET A 227 10.28 21.03 11.66
C MET A 227 9.89 20.77 13.12
N LYS A 228 8.96 19.85 13.37
CA LYS A 228 8.65 19.40 14.75
C LYS A 228 9.88 18.67 15.30
N LYS A 229 10.38 19.14 16.45
CA LYS A 229 11.53 18.58 17.18
C LYS A 229 11.23 17.22 17.76
#